data_69c057c0c439ee20718e4c36410ba1e5
#
_entry.id   69c057c0c439ee20718e4c36410ba1e5
#
_cell.length_a   1.000
_cell.length_b   1.000
_cell.length_c   1.000
_cell.angle_alpha   90.00
_cell.angle_beta   90.00
_cell.angle_gamma   90.00
#
_symmetry.space_group_name_H-M   'P 1'
#
loop_
_entity.id
_entity.type
_entity.pdbx_description
1 polymer ?
#
loop_
_entity_poly.entity_id
_entity_poly.type
_entity_poly.pdbx_seq_one_letter_code
_entity_poly.pdbx_strand_id
1 'polypeptide(L)'
;MNQKKLRIGLVCPYGWDTPGGVQSHVRDLAEYLIAKGHYVSVLAPVVDEEKAPEYVTSAGKPIAIPYNGAVARLLFGPIAFARVRQWISNGKFDLLHLHEPAIPSISLLACWAAEGPMVGTFHAAAKRQKAIFAIGPILEPVIEKLTARIAVSEAARSTLTEHLETDAVVIPNGIYADRYRDGEVVEKWSGNTIGFIGRYEEPRKGLPVLLEALPIIARFAPDVSVLVAGPGESKEVIESIDPQLRSRFEFLGRISEKEKADFLSSVAIYVAPNTGGESFGIILAEALAGGAAVLASDIPAFDSLLGHGEFGALFKSEDPQDLAHVAIDLLRDGDKRRALAKRGKEYAQRFDWDVVAEDIYSIYEMALVGSSGVTLSSENRAWNRFLGREGS
;
A
#
# COMPACT_ATOMS: atom_id res chain seq x y z
N MET A 1 7.55 21.02 -20.40
CA MET A 1 6.50 22.06 -20.26
C MET A 1 6.53 22.56 -18.81
N ASN A 2 6.36 23.89 -18.60
CA ASN A 2 6.34 24.42 -17.22
C ASN A 2 4.95 24.07 -16.63
N GLN A 3 4.86 23.00 -15.84
CA GLN A 3 3.60 22.60 -15.22
C GLN A 3 3.08 23.70 -14.29
N LYS A 4 1.79 23.97 -14.34
CA LYS A 4 1.15 24.94 -13.44
C LYS A 4 1.36 24.50 -11.98
N LYS A 5 1.88 25.38 -11.14
CA LYS A 5 2.02 25.10 -9.70
C LYS A 5 0.65 25.10 -9.05
N LEU A 6 0.31 23.98 -8.42
CA LEU A 6 -0.98 23.73 -7.78
C LEU A 6 -0.86 23.81 -6.27
N ARG A 7 -1.98 24.13 -5.62
CA ARG A 7 -2.19 23.97 -4.18
C ARG A 7 -3.04 22.71 -3.96
N ILE A 8 -2.42 21.66 -3.47
CA ILE A 8 -2.99 20.32 -3.37
C ILE A 8 -3.22 19.97 -1.90
N GLY A 9 -4.45 19.62 -1.56
CA GLY A 9 -4.79 19.04 -0.26
C GLY A 9 -4.87 17.53 -0.36
N LEU A 10 -3.97 16.81 0.32
CA LEU A 10 -4.04 15.34 0.43
C LEU A 10 -4.70 14.95 1.76
N VAL A 11 -5.56 13.95 1.75
CA VAL A 11 -6.17 13.44 2.98
C VAL A 11 -5.81 11.97 3.18
N CYS A 12 -5.06 11.69 4.25
CA CYS A 12 -4.70 10.35 4.69
C CYS A 12 -5.67 9.87 5.77
N PRO A 13 -6.46 8.82 5.56
CA PRO A 13 -7.47 8.37 6.51
C PRO A 13 -6.88 7.73 7.77
N TYR A 14 -5.66 7.20 7.68
CA TYR A 14 -5.00 6.42 8.73
C TYR A 14 -4.01 7.24 9.55
N GLY A 15 -3.76 6.79 10.78
CA GLY A 15 -2.78 7.42 11.66
C GLY A 15 -1.39 7.54 11.03
N TRP A 16 -0.91 8.78 10.90
CA TRP A 16 0.34 9.12 10.19
C TRP A 16 1.59 8.45 10.78
N ASP A 17 1.60 8.30 12.10
CA ASP A 17 2.72 7.70 12.85
C ASP A 17 2.74 6.16 12.76
N THR A 18 1.77 5.57 12.09
CA THR A 18 1.65 4.11 11.99
C THR A 18 2.13 3.65 10.62
N PRO A 19 3.10 2.73 10.54
CA PRO A 19 3.53 2.19 9.27
C PRO A 19 2.40 1.45 8.53
N GLY A 20 2.20 1.75 7.26
CA GLY A 20 1.21 1.12 6.40
C GLY A 20 1.33 1.56 4.94
N GLY A 21 0.86 0.74 4.01
CA GLY A 21 1.01 1.01 2.57
C GLY A 21 0.35 2.33 2.13
N VAL A 22 -0.83 2.64 2.65
CA VAL A 22 -1.53 3.89 2.30
C VAL A 22 -0.78 5.11 2.84
N GLN A 23 -0.30 5.06 4.09
CA GLN A 23 0.47 6.15 4.69
C GLN A 23 1.78 6.39 3.94
N SER A 24 2.49 5.33 3.56
CA SER A 24 3.71 5.43 2.75
C SER A 24 3.41 6.04 1.39
N HIS A 25 2.37 5.58 0.70
CA HIS A 25 1.96 6.13 -0.59
C HIS A 25 1.61 7.62 -0.50
N VAL A 26 0.85 8.04 0.52
CA VAL A 26 0.48 9.46 0.70
C VAL A 26 1.71 10.33 1.02
N ARG A 27 2.64 9.80 1.83
CA ARG A 27 3.90 10.48 2.16
C ARG A 27 4.76 10.68 0.93
N ASP A 28 5.01 9.61 0.19
CA ASP A 28 5.85 9.63 -0.99
C ASP A 28 5.26 10.54 -2.08
N LEU A 29 3.94 10.48 -2.29
CA LEU A 29 3.23 11.37 -3.21
C LEU A 29 3.36 12.85 -2.79
N ALA A 30 3.19 13.13 -1.49
CA ALA A 30 3.33 14.49 -0.97
C ALA A 30 4.74 15.03 -1.21
N GLU A 31 5.76 14.26 -0.83
CA GLU A 31 7.17 14.63 -0.99
C GLU A 31 7.56 14.80 -2.47
N TYR A 32 7.08 13.91 -3.34
CA TYR A 32 7.28 14.01 -4.77
C TYR A 32 6.67 15.31 -5.35
N LEU A 33 5.41 15.60 -5.02
CA LEU A 33 4.73 16.81 -5.48
C LEU A 33 5.39 18.10 -4.96
N ILE A 34 5.86 18.10 -3.70
CA ILE A 34 6.63 19.21 -3.12
C ILE A 34 7.94 19.41 -3.90
N ALA A 35 8.67 18.32 -4.19
CA ALA A 35 9.92 18.38 -4.94
C ALA A 35 9.71 18.91 -6.38
N LYS A 36 8.55 18.64 -6.99
CA LYS A 36 8.15 19.23 -8.29
C LYS A 36 7.66 20.68 -8.15
N GLY A 37 7.61 21.22 -6.92
CA GLY A 37 7.34 22.64 -6.59
C GLY A 37 5.86 22.98 -6.47
N HIS A 38 4.97 22.01 -6.21
CA HIS A 38 3.61 22.27 -5.81
C HIS A 38 3.55 22.66 -4.33
N TYR A 39 2.51 23.39 -3.93
CA TYR A 39 2.16 23.52 -2.52
C TYR A 39 1.32 22.31 -2.12
N VAL A 40 1.78 21.57 -1.12
CA VAL A 40 1.06 20.38 -0.62
C VAL A 40 0.82 20.53 0.88
N SER A 41 -0.40 20.23 1.30
CA SER A 41 -0.74 20.05 2.72
C SER A 41 -1.46 18.72 2.88
N VAL A 42 -0.98 17.91 3.81
CA VAL A 42 -1.58 16.60 4.14
C VAL A 42 -2.40 16.74 5.42
N LEU A 43 -3.67 16.36 5.39
CA LEU A 43 -4.49 16.20 6.59
C LEU A 43 -4.47 14.73 7.01
N ALA A 44 -4.06 14.44 8.24
CA ALA A 44 -3.98 13.08 8.78
C ALA A 44 -4.31 13.04 10.28
N PRO A 45 -4.77 11.90 10.83
CA PRO A 45 -4.73 11.67 12.27
C PRO A 45 -3.28 11.52 12.71
N VAL A 46 -2.86 12.22 13.78
CA VAL A 46 -1.47 12.24 14.27
C VAL A 46 -1.46 11.99 15.77
N VAL A 47 -0.56 11.15 16.25
CA VAL A 47 -0.36 10.88 17.69
C VAL A 47 0.64 11.89 18.28
N ASP A 48 1.76 12.09 17.60
CA ASP A 48 2.86 12.98 18.01
C ASP A 48 2.99 14.11 16.98
N GLU A 49 2.32 15.23 17.27
CA GLU A 49 2.27 16.38 16.35
C GLU A 49 3.64 17.05 16.20
N GLU A 50 4.53 16.95 17.20
CA GLU A 50 5.87 17.56 17.18
C GLU A 50 6.81 16.86 16.19
N LYS A 51 6.57 15.59 15.90
CA LYS A 51 7.36 14.79 14.93
C LYS A 51 6.78 14.78 13.52
N ALA A 52 5.60 15.35 13.34
CA ALA A 52 5.00 15.41 12.02
C ALA A 52 5.76 16.41 11.12
N PRO A 53 5.97 16.10 9.82
CA PRO A 53 6.54 17.05 8.86
C PRO A 53 5.68 18.34 8.77
N GLU A 54 6.30 19.47 8.43
CA GLU A 54 5.61 20.78 8.31
C GLU A 54 4.43 20.75 7.31
N TYR A 55 4.48 19.89 6.30
CA TYR A 55 3.39 19.75 5.35
C TYR A 55 2.20 18.94 5.89
N VAL A 56 2.30 18.35 7.08
CA VAL A 56 1.24 17.54 7.71
C VAL A 56 0.47 18.37 8.74
N THR A 57 -0.84 18.42 8.57
CA THR A 57 -1.77 19.02 9.52
C THR A 57 -2.50 17.94 10.30
N SER A 58 -2.48 18.01 11.62
CA SER A 58 -3.16 17.05 12.48
C SER A 58 -4.70 17.26 12.46
N ALA A 59 -5.42 16.21 12.14
CA ALA A 59 -6.87 16.16 12.33
C ALA A 59 -7.25 15.76 13.77
N GLY A 60 -6.29 15.32 14.58
CA GLY A 60 -6.44 14.83 15.95
C GLY A 60 -5.89 13.40 16.12
N LYS A 61 -6.00 12.86 17.33
CA LYS A 61 -5.46 11.54 17.65
C LYS A 61 -6.34 10.42 17.09
N PRO A 62 -5.75 9.41 16.41
CA PRO A 62 -6.50 8.28 15.87
C PRO A 62 -6.99 7.34 16.97
N ILE A 63 -8.07 6.63 16.67
CA ILE A 63 -8.61 5.54 17.50
C ILE A 63 -8.30 4.22 16.80
N ALA A 64 -7.83 3.23 17.56
CA ALA A 64 -7.54 1.89 17.06
C ALA A 64 -8.85 1.11 16.88
N ILE A 65 -9.09 0.61 15.67
CA ILE A 65 -10.30 -0.16 15.31
C ILE A 65 -9.83 -1.45 14.64
N PRO A 66 -10.29 -2.64 15.08
CA PRO A 66 -10.04 -3.90 14.37
C PRO A 66 -10.62 -3.85 12.96
N TYR A 67 -9.82 -4.17 11.95
CA TYR A 67 -10.22 -4.11 10.55
C TYR A 67 -9.48 -5.16 9.71
N ASN A 68 -10.19 -6.08 9.08
CA ASN A 68 -9.64 -7.12 8.20
C ASN A 68 -8.42 -7.88 8.76
N GLY A 69 -8.48 -8.29 10.03
CA GLY A 69 -7.39 -9.03 10.70
C GLY A 69 -6.16 -8.18 11.08
N ALA A 70 -6.25 -6.86 10.93
CA ALA A 70 -5.29 -5.88 11.37
C ALA A 70 -5.95 -4.81 12.26
N VAL A 71 -5.19 -3.85 12.75
CA VAL A 71 -5.70 -2.71 13.50
C VAL A 71 -5.58 -1.45 12.65
N ALA A 72 -6.71 -0.93 12.18
CA ALA A 72 -6.78 0.38 11.55
C ALA A 72 -6.80 1.48 12.62
N ARG A 73 -6.06 2.56 12.41
CA ARG A 73 -6.04 3.74 13.28
C ARG A 73 -6.70 4.90 12.55
N LEU A 74 -7.99 5.08 12.81
CA LEU A 74 -8.87 6.01 12.12
C LEU A 74 -9.31 7.15 13.03
N LEU A 75 -9.84 8.21 12.43
CA LEU A 75 -10.48 9.31 13.15
C LEU A 75 -11.77 9.72 12.43
N PHE A 76 -12.87 9.80 13.18
CA PHE A 76 -14.18 10.22 12.69
C PHE A 76 -14.97 10.90 13.82
N GLY A 77 -15.82 11.87 13.50
CA GLY A 77 -16.71 12.52 14.46
C GLY A 77 -16.73 14.05 14.37
N PRO A 78 -17.51 14.72 15.25
CA PRO A 78 -17.79 16.16 15.13
C PRO A 78 -16.52 17.05 15.23
N ILE A 79 -15.61 16.72 16.14
CA ILE A 79 -14.37 17.50 16.33
C ILE A 79 -13.48 17.34 15.09
N ALA A 80 -13.34 16.10 14.57
CA ALA A 80 -12.62 15.84 13.34
C ALA A 80 -13.22 16.60 12.16
N PHE A 81 -14.56 16.60 12.05
CA PHE A 81 -15.27 17.34 10.99
C PHE A 81 -15.00 18.84 11.04
N ALA A 82 -15.02 19.45 12.24
CA ALA A 82 -14.70 20.86 12.40
C ALA A 82 -13.25 21.18 11.95
N ARG A 83 -12.29 20.32 12.31
CA ARG A 83 -10.87 20.47 11.90
C ARG A 83 -10.70 20.30 10.39
N VAL A 84 -11.37 19.33 9.78
CA VAL A 84 -11.41 19.13 8.32
C VAL A 84 -11.90 20.42 7.64
N ARG A 85 -13.02 20.98 8.08
CA ARG A 85 -13.58 22.23 7.51
C ARG A 85 -12.62 23.40 7.65
N GLN A 86 -11.99 23.56 8.81
CA GLN A 86 -11.00 24.61 9.05
C GLN A 86 -9.80 24.46 8.11
N TRP A 87 -9.26 23.23 7.93
CA TRP A 87 -8.15 22.95 7.05
C TRP A 87 -8.49 23.26 5.59
N ILE A 88 -9.68 22.86 5.10
CA ILE A 88 -10.15 23.18 3.74
C ILE A 88 -10.24 24.69 3.55
N SER A 89 -10.87 25.41 4.49
CA SER A 89 -11.03 26.87 4.44
C SER A 89 -9.71 27.62 4.37
N ASN A 90 -8.73 27.20 5.17
CA ASN A 90 -7.43 27.84 5.26
C ASN A 90 -6.51 27.49 4.08
N GLY A 91 -6.64 26.28 3.54
CA GLY A 91 -5.73 25.73 2.55
C GLY A 91 -5.85 26.38 1.17
N LYS A 92 -7.03 26.90 0.81
CA LYS A 92 -7.32 27.48 -0.51
C LYS A 92 -6.79 26.59 -1.63
N PHE A 93 -7.18 25.31 -1.58
CA PHE A 93 -6.70 24.29 -2.48
C PHE A 93 -7.30 24.45 -3.88
N ASP A 94 -6.49 24.18 -4.91
CA ASP A 94 -6.98 24.01 -6.28
C ASP A 94 -7.75 22.69 -6.40
N LEU A 95 -7.29 21.62 -5.72
CA LEU A 95 -7.95 20.31 -5.66
C LEU A 95 -7.70 19.62 -4.31
N LEU A 96 -8.59 18.69 -3.95
CA LEU A 96 -8.36 17.70 -2.91
C LEU A 96 -8.13 16.32 -3.50
N HIS A 97 -7.18 15.58 -2.92
CA HIS A 97 -6.98 14.17 -3.20
C HIS A 97 -7.24 13.35 -1.93
N LEU A 98 -8.30 12.58 -1.94
CA LEU A 98 -8.81 11.83 -0.79
C LEU A 98 -8.42 10.36 -0.94
N HIS A 99 -7.68 9.81 0.03
CA HIS A 99 -7.39 8.39 0.06
C HIS A 99 -8.44 7.64 0.87
N GLU A 100 -8.97 6.53 0.33
CA GLU A 100 -10.04 5.73 0.94
C GLU A 100 -11.28 6.56 1.35
N PRO A 101 -11.90 7.31 0.46
CA PRO A 101 -13.02 8.18 0.81
C PRO A 101 -14.30 7.42 1.19
N ALA A 102 -14.38 6.12 0.92
CA ALA A 102 -15.54 5.27 1.22
C ALA A 102 -15.52 4.64 2.62
N ILE A 103 -14.50 4.88 3.43
CA ILE A 103 -14.47 4.38 4.81
C ILE A 103 -14.78 5.50 5.82
N PRO A 104 -15.43 5.19 6.97
CA PRO A 104 -15.68 6.16 8.03
C PRO A 104 -14.39 6.72 8.60
N SER A 105 -13.92 7.84 8.05
CA SER A 105 -12.65 8.47 8.36
C SER A 105 -12.69 9.97 8.03
N ILE A 106 -11.58 10.65 8.25
CA ILE A 106 -11.44 12.07 7.85
C ILE A 106 -11.53 12.27 6.33
N SER A 107 -11.25 11.24 5.51
CA SER A 107 -11.41 11.31 4.05
C SER A 107 -12.89 11.41 3.67
N LEU A 108 -13.75 10.62 4.30
CA LEU A 108 -15.20 10.72 4.16
C LEU A 108 -15.70 12.11 4.62
N LEU A 109 -15.20 12.58 5.77
CA LEU A 109 -15.57 13.90 6.28
C LEU A 109 -15.13 15.02 5.35
N ALA A 110 -13.97 14.93 4.73
CA ALA A 110 -13.47 15.89 3.75
C ALA A 110 -14.36 15.92 2.49
N CYS A 111 -14.77 14.76 1.99
CA CYS A 111 -15.69 14.67 0.87
C CYS A 111 -17.05 15.30 1.19
N TRP A 112 -17.57 15.11 2.40
CA TRP A 112 -18.82 15.78 2.81
C TRP A 112 -18.67 17.30 2.95
N ALA A 113 -17.50 17.75 3.45
CA ALA A 113 -17.26 19.16 3.75
C ALA A 113 -16.90 20.01 2.54
N ALA A 114 -16.38 19.44 1.46
CA ALA A 114 -15.85 20.15 0.30
C ALA A 114 -16.81 20.14 -0.90
N GLU A 115 -16.68 21.15 -1.74
CA GLU A 115 -17.19 21.23 -3.10
C GLU A 115 -16.04 21.62 -4.03
N GLY A 116 -16.08 21.18 -5.30
CA GLY A 116 -15.06 21.47 -6.31
C GLY A 116 -14.25 20.24 -6.69
N PRO A 117 -13.04 20.41 -7.26
CA PRO A 117 -12.24 19.29 -7.75
C PRO A 117 -11.81 18.36 -6.63
N MET A 118 -12.27 17.12 -6.70
CA MET A 118 -11.88 16.06 -5.75
C MET A 118 -11.52 14.79 -6.50
N VAL A 119 -10.34 14.25 -6.21
CA VAL A 119 -9.87 12.94 -6.68
C VAL A 119 -9.93 11.97 -5.53
N GLY A 120 -10.48 10.79 -5.74
CA GLY A 120 -10.50 9.71 -4.73
C GLY A 120 -9.62 8.56 -5.14
N THR A 121 -8.64 8.16 -4.30
CA THR A 121 -7.86 6.93 -4.50
C THR A 121 -8.31 5.84 -3.54
N PHE A 122 -8.58 4.67 -4.12
CA PHE A 122 -9.04 3.47 -3.42
C PHE A 122 -7.91 2.43 -3.39
N HIS A 123 -7.51 2.05 -2.18
CA HIS A 123 -6.40 1.13 -1.93
C HIS A 123 -6.86 -0.27 -1.51
N ALA A 124 -8.10 -0.40 -1.02
CA ALA A 124 -8.59 -1.66 -0.47
C ALA A 124 -9.19 -2.56 -1.54
N ALA A 125 -8.75 -3.82 -1.59
CA ALA A 125 -9.44 -4.91 -2.26
C ALA A 125 -10.22 -5.70 -1.21
N ALA A 126 -11.53 -5.47 -1.12
CA ALA A 126 -12.38 -6.09 -0.09
C ALA A 126 -13.18 -7.26 -0.65
N LYS A 127 -12.79 -8.48 -0.31
CA LYS A 127 -13.66 -9.65 -0.48
C LYS A 127 -14.75 -9.62 0.61
N ARG A 128 -16.00 -9.25 0.27
CA ARG A 128 -17.19 -9.24 1.14
C ARG A 128 -17.14 -8.25 2.30
N GLN A 129 -17.46 -7.01 2.06
CA GLN A 129 -17.87 -6.12 3.15
C GLN A 129 -19.39 -5.97 3.18
N LYS A 130 -20.09 -6.87 3.88
CA LYS A 130 -21.52 -6.67 4.24
C LYS A 130 -21.76 -5.30 4.90
N ALA A 131 -20.72 -4.73 5.54
CA ALA A 131 -20.76 -3.42 6.15
C ALA A 131 -20.85 -2.28 5.11
N ILE A 132 -20.26 -2.40 3.92
CA ILE A 132 -20.35 -1.38 2.86
C ILE A 132 -21.79 -1.29 2.33
N PHE A 133 -22.48 -2.43 2.18
CA PHE A 133 -23.89 -2.42 1.77
C PHE A 133 -24.79 -1.71 2.78
N ALA A 134 -24.52 -1.84 4.08
CA ALA A 134 -25.31 -1.19 5.12
C ALA A 134 -25.18 0.35 5.12
N ILE A 135 -24.09 0.90 4.58
CA ILE A 135 -23.81 2.33 4.50
C ILE A 135 -23.88 2.88 3.06
N GLY A 136 -24.30 2.06 2.09
CA GLY A 136 -24.44 2.42 0.67
C GLY A 136 -25.11 3.78 0.45
N PRO A 137 -26.30 4.05 1.02
CA PRO A 137 -26.98 5.34 0.88
C PRO A 137 -26.19 6.55 1.39
N ILE A 138 -25.20 6.33 2.29
CA ILE A 138 -24.33 7.40 2.81
C ILE A 138 -23.10 7.57 1.91
N LEU A 139 -22.68 6.53 1.21
CA LEU A 139 -21.51 6.54 0.33
C LEU A 139 -21.81 7.00 -1.09
N GLU A 140 -23.01 6.74 -1.61
CA GLU A 140 -23.40 7.14 -2.96
C GLU A 140 -23.18 8.66 -3.21
N PRO A 141 -23.61 9.59 -2.34
CA PRO A 141 -23.33 11.01 -2.52
C PRO A 141 -21.84 11.37 -2.46
N VAL A 142 -21.01 10.53 -1.82
CA VAL A 142 -19.55 10.69 -1.76
C VAL A 142 -18.95 10.37 -3.12
N ILE A 143 -19.35 9.24 -3.69
CA ILE A 143 -18.84 8.79 -4.98
C ILE A 143 -19.23 9.78 -6.09
N GLU A 144 -20.44 10.30 -6.06
CA GLU A 144 -20.92 11.30 -7.02
C GLU A 144 -20.15 12.63 -6.96
N LYS A 145 -19.70 13.04 -5.77
CA LYS A 145 -18.91 14.27 -5.59
C LYS A 145 -17.47 14.15 -6.12
N LEU A 146 -16.94 12.94 -6.26
CA LEU A 146 -15.58 12.76 -6.78
C LEU A 146 -15.55 13.06 -8.27
N THR A 147 -14.76 14.06 -8.66
CA THR A 147 -14.52 14.43 -10.06
C THR A 147 -13.80 13.32 -10.82
N ALA A 148 -12.86 12.61 -10.15
CA ALA A 148 -12.19 11.46 -10.69
C ALA A 148 -11.92 10.41 -9.60
N ARG A 149 -11.77 9.15 -10.02
CA ARG A 149 -11.51 8.01 -9.15
C ARG A 149 -10.32 7.22 -9.66
N ILE A 150 -9.41 6.87 -8.75
CA ILE A 150 -8.24 6.06 -8.98
C ILE A 150 -8.36 4.80 -8.14
N ALA A 151 -8.06 3.64 -8.71
CA ALA A 151 -7.86 2.38 -8.01
C ALA A 151 -6.40 1.95 -8.15
N VAL A 152 -5.77 1.51 -7.06
CA VAL A 152 -4.35 1.14 -7.11
C VAL A 152 -4.07 -0.20 -7.79
N SER A 153 -5.12 -0.95 -8.12
CA SER A 153 -5.04 -2.25 -8.80
C SER A 153 -6.38 -2.63 -9.40
N GLU A 154 -6.40 -3.62 -10.29
CA GLU A 154 -7.65 -4.21 -10.79
C GLU A 154 -8.47 -4.84 -9.65
N ALA A 155 -7.83 -5.40 -8.63
CA ALA A 155 -8.52 -5.94 -7.47
C ALA A 155 -9.25 -4.84 -6.66
N ALA A 156 -8.64 -3.67 -6.52
CA ALA A 156 -9.28 -2.51 -5.90
C ALA A 156 -10.40 -1.94 -6.79
N ARG A 157 -10.19 -1.88 -8.12
CA ARG A 157 -11.20 -1.46 -9.10
C ARG A 157 -12.42 -2.38 -9.10
N SER A 158 -12.23 -3.70 -9.11
CA SER A 158 -13.34 -4.66 -9.02
C SER A 158 -14.17 -4.47 -7.76
N THR A 159 -13.53 -4.11 -6.63
CA THR A 159 -14.26 -3.77 -5.40
C THR A 159 -15.20 -2.58 -5.58
N LEU A 160 -14.78 -1.55 -6.32
CA LEU A 160 -15.62 -0.38 -6.62
C LEU A 160 -16.79 -0.73 -7.54
N THR A 161 -16.53 -1.48 -8.60
CA THR A 161 -17.56 -1.86 -9.58
C THR A 161 -18.60 -2.81 -8.98
N GLU A 162 -18.16 -3.74 -8.12
CA GLU A 162 -19.06 -4.73 -7.49
C GLU A 162 -19.89 -4.15 -6.34
N HIS A 163 -19.38 -3.14 -5.62
CA HIS A 163 -20.00 -2.69 -4.38
C HIS A 163 -20.52 -1.26 -4.40
N LEU A 164 -19.99 -0.41 -5.28
CA LEU A 164 -20.37 1.01 -5.38
C LEU A 164 -20.88 1.39 -6.77
N GLU A 165 -21.09 0.43 -7.66
CA GLU A 165 -21.60 0.61 -9.03
C GLU A 165 -20.88 1.73 -9.80
N THR A 166 -19.59 1.95 -9.51
CA THR A 166 -18.78 2.99 -10.12
C THR A 166 -17.46 2.43 -10.63
N ASP A 167 -16.82 3.14 -11.53
CA ASP A 167 -15.54 2.75 -12.13
C ASP A 167 -14.42 3.73 -11.77
N ALA A 168 -13.17 3.27 -11.89
CA ALA A 168 -11.97 4.04 -11.59
C ALA A 168 -10.85 3.75 -12.60
N VAL A 169 -9.99 4.73 -12.82
CA VAL A 169 -8.75 4.52 -13.59
C VAL A 169 -7.76 3.75 -12.69
N VAL A 170 -7.13 2.72 -13.24
CA VAL A 170 -6.11 1.98 -12.50
C VAL A 170 -4.77 2.69 -12.62
N ILE A 171 -4.28 3.21 -11.51
CA ILE A 171 -2.94 3.79 -11.37
C ILE A 171 -2.27 3.10 -10.19
N PRO A 172 -1.16 2.36 -10.39
CA PRO A 172 -0.51 1.58 -9.35
C PRO A 172 0.06 2.47 -8.23
N ASN A 173 0.40 1.85 -7.09
CA ASN A 173 1.20 2.56 -6.10
C ASN A 173 2.60 2.84 -6.64
N GLY A 174 3.10 4.06 -6.38
CA GLY A 174 4.46 4.45 -6.71
C GLY A 174 5.48 3.89 -5.70
N ILE A 175 6.69 3.63 -6.20
CA ILE A 175 7.89 3.35 -5.41
C ILE A 175 9.03 4.24 -5.90
N TYR A 176 10.05 4.46 -5.08
CA TYR A 176 11.33 5.02 -5.55
C TYR A 176 12.20 3.87 -6.05
N ALA A 177 12.04 3.48 -7.32
CA ALA A 177 12.70 2.32 -7.91
C ALA A 177 14.23 2.41 -7.81
N ASP A 178 14.80 3.60 -7.96
CA ASP A 178 16.24 3.85 -7.84
C ASP A 178 16.78 3.49 -6.44
N ARG A 179 16.02 3.76 -5.37
CA ARG A 179 16.40 3.40 -4.00
C ARG A 179 16.69 1.91 -3.86
N TYR A 180 15.89 1.06 -4.50
CA TYR A 180 16.05 -0.40 -4.43
C TYR A 180 17.05 -0.92 -5.46
N ARG A 181 17.12 -0.29 -6.63
CA ARG A 181 18.10 -0.62 -7.68
C ARG A 181 19.54 -0.46 -7.21
N ASP A 182 19.79 0.55 -6.37
CA ASP A 182 21.10 0.93 -5.89
C ASP A 182 21.43 0.27 -4.52
N GLY A 183 20.68 -0.76 -4.10
CA GLY A 183 20.96 -1.57 -2.92
C GLY A 183 22.31 -2.32 -3.06
N GLU A 184 23.08 -2.34 -1.99
CA GLU A 184 24.37 -3.03 -1.93
C GLU A 184 24.15 -4.53 -1.64
N VAL A 185 24.88 -5.38 -2.36
CA VAL A 185 24.86 -6.82 -2.06
C VAL A 185 25.67 -7.10 -0.78
N VAL A 186 24.97 -7.58 0.23
CA VAL A 186 25.59 -8.01 1.49
C VAL A 186 26.02 -9.46 1.34
N GLU A 187 27.33 -9.72 1.34
CA GLU A 187 27.91 -11.05 1.04
C GLU A 187 27.33 -12.16 1.92
N LYS A 188 27.17 -11.94 3.22
CA LYS A 188 26.59 -12.93 4.15
C LYS A 188 25.12 -13.28 3.88
N TRP A 189 24.40 -12.47 3.09
CA TRP A 189 23.00 -12.68 2.68
C TRP A 189 22.88 -13.20 1.24
N SER A 190 23.99 -13.33 0.55
CA SER A 190 24.05 -13.83 -0.82
C SER A 190 24.03 -15.37 -0.88
N GLY A 191 24.07 -15.95 -2.08
CA GLY A 191 24.03 -17.40 -2.28
C GLY A 191 22.59 -17.94 -2.38
N ASN A 192 22.34 -19.13 -1.85
CA ASN A 192 21.01 -19.76 -1.87
C ASN A 192 20.10 -19.23 -0.73
N THR A 193 19.90 -17.94 -0.69
CA THR A 193 19.16 -17.26 0.38
C THR A 193 17.74 -16.92 -0.05
N ILE A 194 16.77 -17.33 0.76
CA ILE A 194 15.36 -16.97 0.63
C ILE A 194 15.07 -15.82 1.59
N GLY A 195 14.53 -14.72 1.08
CA GLY A 195 14.15 -13.55 1.87
C GLY A 195 12.64 -13.44 2.08
N PHE A 196 12.25 -13.08 3.30
CA PHE A 196 10.88 -12.73 3.65
C PHE A 196 10.86 -11.38 4.38
N ILE A 197 9.97 -10.46 3.99
CA ILE A 197 9.76 -9.18 4.68
C ILE A 197 8.27 -9.03 5.00
N GLY A 198 7.95 -8.89 6.28
CA GLY A 198 6.57 -8.70 6.71
C GLY A 198 6.41 -8.77 8.23
N ARG A 199 5.21 -8.44 8.69
CA ARG A 199 4.80 -8.70 10.08
C ARG A 199 4.52 -10.20 10.19
N TYR A 200 5.49 -10.96 10.63
CA TYR A 200 5.40 -12.41 10.62
C TYR A 200 4.42 -13.01 11.63
N GLU A 201 3.95 -12.22 12.60
CA GLU A 201 2.84 -12.58 13.49
C GLU A 201 1.45 -12.44 12.82
N GLU A 202 1.35 -11.75 11.68
CA GLU A 202 0.10 -11.68 10.93
C GLU A 202 -0.08 -12.93 10.07
N PRO A 203 -1.07 -13.82 10.36
CA PRO A 203 -1.24 -15.09 9.63
C PRO A 203 -1.36 -14.90 8.11
N ARG A 204 -2.01 -13.80 7.69
CA ARG A 204 -2.19 -13.49 6.26
C ARG A 204 -0.88 -13.20 5.52
N LYS A 205 0.23 -12.93 6.21
CA LYS A 205 1.56 -12.77 5.60
C LYS A 205 2.21 -14.10 5.21
N GLY A 206 1.64 -15.21 5.71
CA GLY A 206 1.93 -16.55 5.24
C GLY A 206 3.29 -17.10 5.63
N LEU A 207 4.01 -16.52 6.62
CA LEU A 207 5.28 -17.09 7.06
C LEU A 207 5.17 -18.58 7.41
N PRO A 208 4.08 -19.09 8.05
CA PRO A 208 3.92 -20.51 8.29
C PRO A 208 4.02 -21.38 7.03
N VAL A 209 3.49 -20.91 5.89
CA VAL A 209 3.58 -21.64 4.61
C VAL A 209 5.06 -21.83 4.17
N LEU A 210 5.87 -20.79 4.36
CA LEU A 210 7.32 -20.89 4.09
C LEU A 210 8.03 -21.85 5.08
N LEU A 211 7.64 -21.80 6.37
CA LEU A 211 8.21 -22.68 7.39
C LEU A 211 7.90 -24.16 7.08
N GLU A 212 6.68 -24.46 6.63
CA GLU A 212 6.28 -25.82 6.22
C GLU A 212 6.95 -26.27 4.91
N ALA A 213 7.24 -25.36 3.99
CA ALA A 213 7.95 -25.65 2.75
C ALA A 213 9.44 -25.92 2.94
N LEU A 214 10.07 -25.30 3.97
CA LEU A 214 11.53 -25.32 4.13
C LEU A 214 12.14 -26.71 4.32
N PRO A 215 11.55 -27.66 5.07
CA PRO A 215 12.08 -29.03 5.15
C PRO A 215 12.19 -29.72 3.79
N ILE A 216 11.27 -29.43 2.87
CA ILE A 216 11.29 -29.97 1.51
C ILE A 216 12.41 -29.29 0.72
N ILE A 217 12.49 -27.95 0.78
CA ILE A 217 13.52 -27.17 0.08
C ILE A 217 14.92 -27.60 0.54
N ALA A 218 15.15 -27.73 1.85
CA ALA A 218 16.45 -28.07 2.43
C ALA A 218 16.99 -29.45 2.02
N ARG A 219 16.13 -30.41 1.63
CA ARG A 219 16.55 -31.70 1.07
C ARG A 219 17.21 -31.56 -0.30
N PHE A 220 16.79 -30.56 -1.08
CA PHE A 220 17.24 -30.36 -2.45
C PHE A 220 18.25 -29.22 -2.60
N ALA A 221 18.28 -28.28 -1.63
CA ALA A 221 19.24 -27.20 -1.50
C ALA A 221 19.79 -27.20 -0.05
N PRO A 222 20.80 -28.09 0.25
CA PRO A 222 21.28 -28.27 1.62
C PRO A 222 21.94 -27.04 2.23
N ASP A 223 22.34 -26.07 1.42
CA ASP A 223 22.97 -24.80 1.78
C ASP A 223 21.96 -23.62 1.85
N VAL A 224 20.65 -23.89 1.71
CA VAL A 224 19.64 -22.83 1.78
C VAL A 224 19.62 -22.14 3.14
N SER A 225 19.57 -20.82 3.13
CA SER A 225 19.34 -19.96 4.29
C SER A 225 18.08 -19.13 4.12
N VAL A 226 17.50 -18.67 5.23
CA VAL A 226 16.27 -17.85 5.23
C VAL A 226 16.52 -16.60 6.04
N LEU A 227 16.32 -15.45 5.43
CA LEU A 227 16.33 -14.15 6.10
C LEU A 227 14.91 -13.67 6.32
N VAL A 228 14.58 -13.35 7.57
CA VAL A 228 13.27 -12.85 7.97
C VAL A 228 13.41 -11.44 8.51
N ALA A 229 12.81 -10.47 7.85
CA ALA A 229 12.77 -9.07 8.29
C ALA A 229 11.34 -8.61 8.56
N GLY A 230 11.19 -7.73 9.52
CA GLY A 230 9.91 -7.13 9.90
C GLY A 230 9.71 -7.06 11.41
N PRO A 231 8.70 -6.31 11.85
CA PRO A 231 8.35 -6.27 13.27
C PRO A 231 7.65 -7.55 13.70
N GLY A 232 7.90 -7.98 14.91
CA GLY A 232 7.27 -9.13 15.58
C GLY A 232 8.21 -9.73 16.64
N GLU A 233 7.65 -10.61 17.48
CA GLU A 233 8.41 -11.39 18.45
C GLU A 233 8.89 -12.68 17.80
N SER A 234 10.20 -12.79 17.57
CA SER A 234 10.78 -13.94 16.88
C SER A 234 10.75 -15.25 17.69
N LYS A 235 10.60 -15.16 19.04
CA LYS A 235 10.75 -16.32 19.93
C LYS A 235 9.75 -17.45 19.60
N GLU A 236 8.45 -17.13 19.53
CA GLU A 236 7.41 -18.13 19.23
C GLU A 236 7.58 -18.72 17.84
N VAL A 237 7.95 -17.88 16.88
CA VAL A 237 8.23 -18.33 15.51
C VAL A 237 9.45 -19.27 15.47
N ILE A 238 10.55 -18.92 16.16
CA ILE A 238 11.75 -19.77 16.23
C ILE A 238 11.42 -21.10 16.92
N GLU A 239 10.58 -21.10 17.96
CA GLU A 239 10.14 -22.32 18.65
C GLU A 239 9.35 -23.26 17.73
N SER A 240 8.59 -22.71 16.78
CA SER A 240 7.80 -23.48 15.80
C SER A 240 8.68 -24.10 14.67
N ILE A 241 9.90 -23.61 14.47
CA ILE A 241 10.82 -24.13 13.45
C ILE A 241 11.39 -25.47 13.92
N ASP A 242 11.48 -26.45 12.98
CA ASP A 242 12.19 -27.69 13.19
C ASP A 242 13.60 -27.41 13.78
N PRO A 243 13.97 -27.97 14.93
CA PRO A 243 15.25 -27.73 15.58
C PRO A 243 16.46 -27.92 14.66
N GLN A 244 16.40 -28.84 13.68
CA GLN A 244 17.47 -29.09 12.71
C GLN A 244 17.61 -27.98 11.67
N LEU A 245 16.60 -27.16 11.48
CA LEU A 245 16.56 -26.08 10.50
C LEU A 245 16.75 -24.68 11.12
N ARG A 246 16.71 -24.56 12.45
CA ARG A 246 16.80 -23.25 13.13
C ARG A 246 18.06 -22.46 12.77
N SER A 247 19.19 -23.15 12.61
CA SER A 247 20.46 -22.50 12.25
C SER A 247 20.49 -21.90 10.84
N ARG A 248 19.48 -22.17 10.02
CA ARG A 248 19.32 -21.62 8.66
C ARG A 248 18.62 -20.28 8.64
N PHE A 249 18.01 -19.86 9.76
CA PHE A 249 17.26 -18.62 9.87
C PHE A 249 18.08 -17.51 10.50
N GLU A 250 18.02 -16.32 9.90
CA GLU A 250 18.44 -15.06 10.51
C GLU A 250 17.24 -14.13 10.60
N PHE A 251 16.85 -13.72 11.83
CA PHE A 251 15.78 -12.77 12.08
C PHE A 251 16.38 -11.39 12.30
N LEU A 252 16.11 -10.47 11.39
CA LEU A 252 16.70 -9.13 11.37
C LEU A 252 15.88 -8.12 12.17
N GLY A 253 14.62 -8.47 12.55
CA GLY A 253 13.71 -7.51 13.15
C GLY A 253 13.34 -6.39 12.18
N ARG A 254 13.08 -5.20 12.70
CA ARG A 254 12.83 -4.02 11.86
C ARG A 254 14.10 -3.58 11.16
N ILE A 255 14.02 -3.41 9.87
CA ILE A 255 15.09 -2.88 9.02
C ILE A 255 14.72 -1.51 8.48
N SER A 256 15.72 -0.66 8.24
CA SER A 256 15.60 0.63 7.57
C SER A 256 15.32 0.47 6.08
N GLU A 257 14.94 1.55 5.39
CA GLU A 257 14.77 1.53 3.93
C GLU A 257 16.06 1.19 3.19
N LYS A 258 17.23 1.63 3.69
CA LYS A 258 18.51 1.23 3.12
C LYS A 258 18.77 -0.26 3.30
N GLU A 259 18.62 -0.77 4.52
CA GLU A 259 18.79 -2.19 4.79
C GLU A 259 17.80 -3.05 4.00
N LYS A 260 16.57 -2.55 3.74
CA LYS A 260 15.59 -3.23 2.88
C LYS A 260 16.07 -3.30 1.43
N ALA A 261 16.66 -2.23 0.90
CA ALA A 261 17.25 -2.23 -0.43
C ALA A 261 18.40 -3.23 -0.52
N ASP A 262 19.32 -3.21 0.44
CA ASP A 262 20.46 -4.13 0.53
C ASP A 262 20.00 -5.59 0.67
N PHE A 263 18.95 -5.84 1.47
CA PHE A 263 18.31 -7.15 1.61
C PHE A 263 17.78 -7.66 0.26
N LEU A 264 16.98 -6.84 -0.43
CA LEU A 264 16.35 -7.21 -1.71
C LEU A 264 17.37 -7.40 -2.83
N SER A 265 18.50 -6.71 -2.78
CA SER A 265 19.61 -6.90 -3.72
C SER A 265 20.46 -8.13 -3.42
N SER A 266 20.38 -8.67 -2.19
CA SER A 266 21.24 -9.76 -1.73
C SER A 266 20.61 -11.14 -1.85
N VAL A 267 19.29 -11.25 -1.61
CA VAL A 267 18.60 -12.54 -1.58
C VAL A 267 18.43 -13.13 -2.96
N ALA A 268 18.61 -14.45 -3.08
CA ALA A 268 18.41 -15.17 -4.35
C ALA A 268 16.94 -15.16 -4.78
N ILE A 269 16.05 -15.38 -3.80
CA ILE A 269 14.60 -15.40 -3.99
C ILE A 269 13.96 -14.57 -2.91
N TYR A 270 13.13 -13.61 -3.28
CA TYR A 270 12.21 -12.96 -2.35
C TYR A 270 10.88 -13.71 -2.35
N VAL A 271 10.43 -14.20 -1.20
CA VAL A 271 9.19 -14.98 -1.07
C VAL A 271 8.12 -14.14 -0.39
N ALA A 272 6.95 -14.05 -1.04
CA ALA A 272 5.75 -13.41 -0.52
C ALA A 272 4.60 -14.44 -0.44
N PRO A 273 4.52 -15.24 0.65
CA PRO A 273 3.58 -16.35 0.76
C PRO A 273 2.22 -15.92 1.32
N ASN A 274 1.79 -14.69 1.04
CA ASN A 274 0.57 -14.12 1.58
C ASN A 274 -0.66 -14.98 1.21
N THR A 275 -1.59 -15.15 2.17
CA THR A 275 -2.81 -15.94 1.97
C THR A 275 -4.01 -15.09 1.57
N GLY A 276 -3.86 -13.77 1.55
CA GLY A 276 -4.89 -12.82 1.13
C GLY A 276 -4.74 -11.44 1.79
N GLY A 277 -5.77 -10.59 1.57
CA GLY A 277 -5.83 -9.26 2.19
C GLY A 277 -4.82 -8.25 1.66
N GLU A 278 -4.26 -8.49 0.48
CA GLU A 278 -3.43 -7.56 -0.26
C GLU A 278 -4.22 -6.95 -1.41
N SER A 279 -3.97 -5.66 -1.66
CA SER A 279 -4.64 -4.94 -2.74
C SER A 279 -3.73 -4.68 -3.93
N PHE A 280 -2.43 -4.50 -3.69
CA PHE A 280 -1.43 -4.24 -4.71
C PHE A 280 -0.18 -5.09 -4.50
N GLY A 281 0.48 -4.99 -3.35
CA GLY A 281 1.74 -5.67 -3.06
C GLY A 281 2.96 -4.78 -3.28
N ILE A 282 2.99 -3.60 -2.66
CA ILE A 282 4.12 -2.65 -2.77
C ILE A 282 5.47 -3.34 -2.60
N ILE A 283 5.58 -4.24 -1.63
CA ILE A 283 6.82 -4.99 -1.36
C ILE A 283 7.27 -5.84 -2.55
N LEU A 284 6.35 -6.34 -3.40
CA LEU A 284 6.74 -7.06 -4.62
C LEU A 284 7.35 -6.10 -5.65
N ALA A 285 6.75 -4.91 -5.83
CA ALA A 285 7.31 -3.91 -6.72
C ALA A 285 8.72 -3.47 -6.25
N GLU A 286 8.91 -3.30 -4.94
CA GLU A 286 10.21 -3.01 -4.33
C GLU A 286 11.21 -4.15 -4.55
N ALA A 287 10.79 -5.41 -4.38
CA ALA A 287 11.62 -6.59 -4.57
C ALA A 287 12.04 -6.76 -6.04
N LEU A 288 11.12 -6.54 -6.97
CA LEU A 288 11.43 -6.51 -8.40
C LEU A 288 12.46 -5.43 -8.72
N ALA A 289 12.27 -4.20 -8.20
CA ALA A 289 13.20 -3.09 -8.41
C ALA A 289 14.60 -3.38 -7.83
N GLY A 290 14.66 -4.05 -6.66
CA GLY A 290 15.91 -4.52 -6.04
C GLY A 290 16.61 -5.64 -6.81
N GLY A 291 15.92 -6.28 -7.75
CA GLY A 291 16.50 -7.33 -8.59
C GLY A 291 16.48 -8.72 -7.95
N ALA A 292 15.69 -8.94 -6.90
CA ALA A 292 15.40 -10.27 -6.40
C ALA A 292 14.53 -11.06 -7.40
N ALA A 293 14.73 -12.37 -7.50
CA ALA A 293 13.75 -13.22 -8.15
C ALA A 293 12.53 -13.36 -7.21
N VAL A 294 11.40 -12.81 -7.62
CA VAL A 294 10.19 -12.83 -6.79
C VAL A 294 9.46 -14.15 -6.95
N LEU A 295 9.11 -14.78 -5.83
CA LEU A 295 8.21 -15.93 -5.73
C LEU A 295 7.04 -15.56 -4.81
N ALA A 296 5.84 -15.48 -5.35
CA ALA A 296 4.66 -15.05 -4.60
C ALA A 296 3.51 -16.06 -4.73
N SER A 297 2.59 -16.03 -3.76
CA SER A 297 1.34 -16.77 -3.89
C SER A 297 0.47 -16.20 -5.02
N ASP A 298 -0.38 -17.03 -5.61
CA ASP A 298 -1.29 -16.70 -6.73
C ASP A 298 -2.55 -15.92 -6.30
N ILE A 299 -2.48 -15.17 -5.19
CA ILE A 299 -3.59 -14.29 -4.83
C ILE A 299 -3.80 -13.20 -5.90
N PRO A 300 -5.04 -12.77 -6.17
CA PRO A 300 -5.35 -11.91 -7.31
C PRO A 300 -4.49 -10.66 -7.45
N ALA A 301 -4.13 -10.01 -6.32
CA ALA A 301 -3.29 -8.83 -6.34
C ALA A 301 -1.84 -9.13 -6.80
N PHE A 302 -1.28 -10.25 -6.37
CA PHE A 302 0.08 -10.66 -6.71
C PHE A 302 0.16 -11.23 -8.13
N ASP A 303 -0.84 -12.04 -8.51
CA ASP A 303 -0.95 -12.58 -9.86
C ASP A 303 -1.01 -11.45 -10.89
N SER A 304 -1.88 -10.46 -10.67
CA SER A 304 -1.99 -9.27 -11.53
C SER A 304 -0.69 -8.45 -11.56
N LEU A 305 -0.07 -8.15 -10.40
CA LEU A 305 1.16 -7.37 -10.34
C LEU A 305 2.32 -8.06 -11.06
N LEU A 306 2.42 -9.38 -10.92
CA LEU A 306 3.49 -10.17 -11.54
C LEU A 306 3.19 -10.58 -12.99
N GLY A 307 2.12 -10.05 -13.60
CA GLY A 307 1.77 -10.31 -14.99
C GLY A 307 1.52 -11.80 -15.24
N HIS A 308 0.75 -12.45 -14.35
CA HIS A 308 0.41 -13.88 -14.46
C HIS A 308 1.65 -14.79 -14.53
N GLY A 309 2.69 -14.44 -13.77
CA GLY A 309 3.94 -15.21 -13.73
C GLY A 309 5.03 -14.77 -14.71
N GLU A 310 4.82 -13.73 -15.51
CA GLU A 310 5.82 -13.22 -16.47
C GLU A 310 7.00 -12.52 -15.78
N PHE A 311 6.74 -11.75 -14.73
CA PHE A 311 7.72 -10.90 -14.06
C PHE A 311 8.16 -11.41 -12.68
N GLY A 312 7.51 -12.45 -12.18
CA GLY A 312 7.83 -13.17 -10.94
C GLY A 312 7.17 -14.54 -10.99
N ALA A 313 7.71 -15.51 -10.28
CA ALA A 313 7.12 -16.85 -10.19
C ALA A 313 5.92 -16.86 -9.24
N LEU A 314 4.93 -17.68 -9.55
CA LEU A 314 3.74 -17.87 -8.73
C LEU A 314 3.70 -19.30 -8.20
N PHE A 315 3.16 -19.46 -7.00
CA PHE A 315 2.79 -20.75 -6.42
C PHE A 315 1.36 -20.67 -5.86
N LYS A 316 0.70 -21.80 -5.74
CA LYS A 316 -0.66 -21.89 -5.24
C LYS A 316 -0.73 -21.47 -3.79
N SER A 317 -1.57 -20.47 -3.50
CA SER A 317 -1.73 -19.91 -2.16
C SER A 317 -2.07 -21.00 -1.13
N GLU A 318 -1.47 -20.90 0.05
CA GLU A 318 -1.60 -21.85 1.16
C GLU A 318 -1.10 -23.29 0.86
N ASP A 319 -0.28 -23.47 -0.19
CA ASP A 319 0.28 -24.76 -0.57
C ASP A 319 1.80 -24.78 -0.37
N PRO A 320 2.33 -25.28 0.78
CA PRO A 320 3.75 -25.36 1.05
C PRO A 320 4.53 -26.26 0.08
N GLN A 321 3.85 -27.26 -0.50
CA GLN A 321 4.48 -28.22 -1.41
C GLN A 321 4.72 -27.54 -2.76
N ASP A 322 3.77 -26.79 -3.27
CA ASP A 322 3.91 -26.02 -4.50
C ASP A 322 4.94 -24.90 -4.33
N LEU A 323 4.92 -24.16 -3.19
CA LEU A 323 5.95 -23.18 -2.85
C LEU A 323 7.36 -23.83 -2.90
N ALA A 324 7.51 -25.01 -2.24
CA ALA A 324 8.78 -25.70 -2.22
C ALA A 324 9.23 -26.12 -3.62
N HIS A 325 8.32 -26.64 -4.44
CA HIS A 325 8.62 -27.06 -5.81
C HIS A 325 9.16 -25.90 -6.65
N VAL A 326 8.46 -24.77 -6.67
CA VAL A 326 8.88 -23.59 -7.45
C VAL A 326 10.18 -22.99 -6.90
N ALA A 327 10.34 -22.93 -5.58
CA ALA A 327 11.57 -22.44 -4.96
C ALA A 327 12.79 -23.31 -5.31
N ILE A 328 12.66 -24.64 -5.28
CA ILE A 328 13.71 -25.59 -5.66
C ILE A 328 14.11 -25.40 -7.12
N ASP A 329 13.14 -25.24 -8.01
CA ASP A 329 13.39 -25.02 -9.43
C ASP A 329 14.22 -23.74 -9.64
N LEU A 330 13.83 -22.63 -9.00
CA LEU A 330 14.57 -21.36 -9.05
C LEU A 330 15.96 -21.43 -8.39
N LEU A 331 16.14 -22.18 -7.29
CA LEU A 331 17.44 -22.33 -6.63
C LEU A 331 18.41 -23.16 -7.48
N ARG A 332 17.93 -24.19 -8.17
CA ARG A 332 18.73 -25.09 -9.01
C ARG A 332 19.11 -24.48 -10.34
N ASP A 333 18.21 -23.72 -10.97
CA ASP A 333 18.44 -23.09 -12.26
C ASP A 333 18.76 -21.60 -12.06
N GLY A 334 20.04 -21.30 -11.84
CA GLY A 334 20.52 -19.93 -11.67
C GLY A 334 20.32 -19.04 -12.89
N ASP A 335 20.30 -19.60 -14.10
CA ASP A 335 20.08 -18.82 -15.34
C ASP A 335 18.60 -18.42 -15.45
N LYS A 336 17.68 -19.35 -15.21
CA LYS A 336 16.25 -19.08 -15.14
C LYS A 336 15.94 -18.02 -14.07
N ARG A 337 16.51 -18.18 -12.86
CA ARG A 337 16.35 -17.24 -11.77
C ARG A 337 16.83 -15.83 -12.13
N ARG A 338 18.05 -15.70 -12.69
CA ARG A 338 18.60 -14.43 -13.14
C ARG A 338 17.79 -13.79 -14.28
N ALA A 339 17.31 -14.58 -15.21
CA ALA A 339 16.47 -14.10 -16.31
C ALA A 339 15.12 -13.57 -15.79
N LEU A 340 14.50 -14.24 -14.81
CA LEU A 340 13.29 -13.81 -14.15
C LEU A 340 13.51 -12.49 -13.40
N ALA A 341 14.56 -12.42 -12.57
CA ALA A 341 14.93 -11.22 -11.81
C ALA A 341 15.18 -10.02 -12.72
N LYS A 342 15.88 -10.22 -13.84
CA LYS A 342 16.14 -9.16 -14.82
C LYS A 342 14.85 -8.62 -15.43
N ARG A 343 13.95 -9.49 -15.91
CA ARG A 343 12.65 -9.06 -16.46
C ARG A 343 11.82 -8.32 -15.40
N GLY A 344 11.79 -8.85 -14.18
CA GLY A 344 11.12 -8.19 -13.05
C GLY A 344 11.67 -6.79 -12.76
N LYS A 345 13.00 -6.64 -12.76
CA LYS A 345 13.67 -5.34 -12.53
C LYS A 345 13.35 -4.31 -13.63
N GLU A 346 13.34 -4.74 -14.88
CA GLU A 346 12.95 -3.89 -16.01
C GLU A 346 11.47 -3.48 -15.92
N TYR A 347 10.60 -4.42 -15.58
CA TYR A 347 9.16 -4.18 -15.41
C TYR A 347 8.85 -3.24 -14.24
N ALA A 348 9.62 -3.28 -13.15
CA ALA A 348 9.42 -2.46 -11.96
C ALA A 348 9.53 -0.94 -12.22
N GLN A 349 10.19 -0.52 -13.32
CA GLN A 349 10.33 0.88 -13.69
C GLN A 349 8.97 1.57 -13.93
N ARG A 350 7.94 0.81 -14.29
CA ARG A 350 6.58 1.34 -14.45
C ARG A 350 5.94 1.79 -13.14
N PHE A 351 6.46 1.33 -12.01
CA PHE A 351 6.00 1.70 -10.67
C PHE A 351 6.80 2.85 -10.08
N ASP A 352 7.80 3.38 -10.81
CA ASP A 352 8.57 4.52 -10.32
C ASP A 352 7.69 5.76 -10.17
N TRP A 353 7.97 6.57 -9.14
CA TRP A 353 7.22 7.81 -8.88
C TRP A 353 7.26 8.78 -10.04
N ASP A 354 8.33 8.82 -10.86
CA ASP A 354 8.36 9.67 -12.04
C ASP A 354 7.34 9.25 -13.10
N VAL A 355 6.94 7.97 -13.15
CA VAL A 355 5.88 7.46 -14.04
C VAL A 355 4.50 7.59 -13.39
N VAL A 356 4.36 7.05 -12.18
CA VAL A 356 3.06 6.99 -11.47
C VAL A 356 2.51 8.39 -11.18
N ALA A 357 3.37 9.33 -10.79
CA ALA A 357 2.93 10.69 -10.50
C ALA A 357 2.51 11.47 -11.74
N GLU A 358 3.07 11.18 -12.93
CA GLU A 358 2.59 11.77 -14.19
C GLU A 358 1.17 11.32 -14.52
N ASP A 359 0.86 10.02 -14.29
CA ASP A 359 -0.49 9.50 -14.46
C ASP A 359 -1.47 10.15 -13.47
N ILE A 360 -1.09 10.27 -12.18
CA ILE A 360 -1.89 10.97 -11.18
C ILE A 360 -2.07 12.45 -11.55
N TYR A 361 -1.02 13.11 -12.03
CA TYR A 361 -1.10 14.52 -12.43
C TYR A 361 -2.03 14.73 -13.61
N SER A 362 -2.06 13.81 -14.57
CA SER A 362 -3.00 13.83 -15.69
C SER A 362 -4.46 13.76 -15.21
N ILE A 363 -4.73 12.98 -14.16
CA ILE A 363 -6.04 12.95 -13.50
C ILE A 363 -6.35 14.31 -12.82
N TYR A 364 -5.34 14.95 -12.20
CA TYR A 364 -5.52 16.29 -11.61
C TYR A 364 -5.86 17.33 -12.67
N GLU A 365 -5.17 17.33 -13.81
CA GLU A 365 -5.45 18.24 -14.91
C GLU A 365 -6.90 18.09 -15.42
N MET A 366 -7.36 16.85 -15.60
CA MET A 366 -8.76 16.59 -15.98
C MET A 366 -9.75 17.09 -14.93
N ALA A 367 -9.47 16.86 -13.65
CA ALA A 367 -10.36 17.29 -12.55
C ALA A 367 -10.43 18.81 -12.41
N LEU A 368 -9.41 19.53 -12.86
CA LEU A 368 -9.33 21.00 -12.79
C LEU A 368 -10.00 21.71 -13.96
N VAL A 369 -10.41 21.00 -15.03
CA VAL A 369 -11.05 21.63 -16.19
C VAL A 369 -12.33 22.34 -15.78
N GLY A 370 -12.40 23.66 -16.04
CA GLY A 370 -13.58 24.48 -15.72
C GLY A 370 -13.82 24.75 -14.24
N SER A 371 -12.85 24.41 -13.37
CA SER A 371 -13.01 24.59 -11.91
C SER A 371 -12.43 25.92 -11.41
N SER A 372 -13.06 26.46 -10.36
CA SER A 372 -12.58 27.63 -9.60
C SER A 372 -11.80 27.26 -8.31
N GLY A 373 -11.49 25.97 -8.12
CA GLY A 373 -10.84 25.46 -6.90
C GLY A 373 -11.85 24.91 -5.87
N VAL A 374 -11.30 24.49 -4.72
CA VAL A 374 -12.07 23.85 -3.65
C VAL A 374 -12.68 24.90 -2.72
N THR A 375 -13.97 24.72 -2.42
CA THR A 375 -14.71 25.53 -1.45
C THR A 375 -15.36 24.65 -0.38
N LEU A 376 -15.81 25.26 0.70
CA LEU A 376 -16.63 24.55 1.68
C LEU A 376 -18.05 24.40 1.16
N SER A 377 -18.62 23.21 1.30
CA SER A 377 -20.03 22.98 1.06
C SER A 377 -20.88 23.88 1.97
N SER A 378 -21.77 24.66 1.38
CA SER A 378 -22.76 25.50 2.10
C SER A 378 -23.80 24.64 2.81
N GLU A 379 -24.09 23.46 2.27
CA GLU A 379 -25.08 22.53 2.78
C GLU A 379 -24.38 21.33 3.44
N ASN A 380 -24.43 21.26 4.75
CA ASN A 380 -23.95 20.10 5.51
C ASN A 380 -24.95 18.92 5.45
N ARG A 381 -25.63 18.69 4.30
CA ARG A 381 -26.72 17.70 4.19
C ARG A 381 -26.30 16.32 4.67
N ALA A 382 -25.18 15.80 4.16
CA ALA A 382 -24.70 14.46 4.53
C ALA A 382 -24.35 14.37 6.03
N TRP A 383 -23.73 15.41 6.58
CA TRP A 383 -23.42 15.49 8.00
C TRP A 383 -24.66 15.63 8.87
N ASN A 384 -25.64 16.46 8.45
CA ASN A 384 -26.90 16.64 9.17
C ASN A 384 -27.75 15.37 9.12
N ARG A 385 -27.79 14.68 7.98
CA ARG A 385 -28.44 13.36 7.85
C ARG A 385 -27.81 12.34 8.79
N PHE A 386 -26.48 12.26 8.84
CA PHE A 386 -25.76 11.38 9.76
C PHE A 386 -26.10 11.68 11.23
N LEU A 387 -26.29 12.95 11.60
CA LEU A 387 -26.69 13.36 12.95
C LEU A 387 -28.20 13.23 13.23
N GLY A 388 -29.02 12.77 12.27
CA GLY A 388 -30.47 12.70 12.43
C GLY A 388 -31.15 14.09 12.53
N ARG A 389 -30.54 15.13 11.99
CA ARG A 389 -31.03 16.55 12.06
C ARG A 389 -31.76 17.00 10.79
N GLU A 390 -32.24 16.10 9.94
CA GLU A 390 -33.10 16.43 8.81
C GLU A 390 -34.53 16.63 9.31
N GLY A 391 -34.96 17.87 9.36
CA GLY A 391 -36.38 18.17 9.64
C GLY A 391 -36.63 19.41 10.50
N SER A 392 -35.97 20.52 10.22
CA SER A 392 -36.48 21.82 10.67
C SER A 392 -36.22 22.89 9.60
#